data_039c42cacca1f95f31ea6dae35a98058
#
_entry.id   039c42cacca1f95f31ea6dae35a98058
#
_cell.length_a   1.000
_cell.length_b   1.000
_cell.length_c   1.000
_cell.angle_alpha   90.00
_cell.angle_beta   90.00
_cell.angle_gamma   90.00
#
_symmetry.space_group_name_H-M   'P 1'
#
loop_
_entity.id
_entity.type
_entity.pdbx_description
1 polymer ?
#
loop_
_entity_poly.entity_id
_entity_poly.type
_entity_poly.pdbx_seq_one_letter_code
_entity_poly.pdbx_strand_id
1 'polypeptide(L)'
;MKKKTAASKRAALPRAADYASSFFKDWQRLSRSGRYDMNRLRHVMLLLIGGETLGPEWSDHALTGNWKGFRECHIGGDFLLIYRLEDSGKHELIVFVRAGTHAELFE
;
A
#
# COMPACT_ATOMS: atom_id res chain seq x y z
N MET A 1 -32.06 8.75 -11.96
CA MET A 1 -31.46 8.95 -12.01
C MET A 1 -30.93 8.85 -11.90
N LYS A 2 -30.95 8.88 -12.01
CA LYS A 2 -30.30 8.94 -12.01
C LYS A 2 -29.57 8.81 -11.86
N LYS A 3 -29.42 8.71 -12.09
CA LYS A 3 -28.61 8.69 -11.99
C LYS A 3 -27.82 8.73 -12.06
N LYS A 4 -27.86 8.70 -12.51
CA LYS A 4 -27.01 8.90 -12.53
C LYS A 4 -26.32 9.25 -12.46
N THR A 5 -26.40 9.22 -12.83
CA THR A 5 -25.64 9.63 -12.67
C THR A 5 -25.00 9.40 -12.52
N ALA A 6 -25.62 9.22 -13.48
CA ALA A 6 -24.80 8.66 -12.66
C ALA A 6 -23.39 8.14 -12.93
N ALA A 7 -23.04 7.63 -14.07
CA ALA A 7 -21.67 7.19 -14.29
C ALA A 7 -20.66 8.29 -13.99
N SER A 8 -20.91 9.48 -14.47
CA SER A 8 -20.02 10.60 -14.25
C SER A 8 -20.01 11.06 -12.80
N LYS A 9 -21.03 10.67 -12.05
CA LYS A 9 -21.17 11.07 -10.65
C LYS A 9 -20.77 9.96 -9.70
N ARG A 10 -20.46 8.83 -10.26
CA ARG A 10 -20.04 7.68 -9.48
C ARG A 10 -18.62 7.88 -8.99
N ALA A 11 -18.38 7.57 -7.74
CA ALA A 11 -17.02 7.53 -7.24
C ALA A 11 -16.22 6.44 -7.93
N ALA A 12 -14.93 6.63 -8.07
CA ALA A 12 -14.04 5.59 -8.58
C ALA A 12 -14.14 4.37 -7.69
N LEU A 13 -14.09 3.19 -8.30
CA LEU A 13 -14.10 1.94 -7.54
C LEU A 13 -12.76 1.78 -6.84
N PRO A 14 -12.77 1.33 -5.60
CA PRO A 14 -11.51 1.02 -4.94
C PRO A 14 -10.85 -0.19 -5.57
N ARG A 15 -9.54 -0.30 -5.36
CA ARG A 15 -8.81 -1.49 -5.76
C ARG A 15 -9.24 -2.67 -4.90
N ALA A 16 -9.22 -3.87 -5.48
CA ALA A 16 -9.23 -5.07 -4.66
C ALA A 16 -7.91 -5.12 -3.89
N ALA A 17 -7.96 -5.59 -2.66
CA ALA A 17 -6.78 -5.57 -1.78
C ALA A 17 -6.51 -6.96 -1.25
N ASP A 18 -5.23 -7.29 -1.21
CA ASP A 18 -4.77 -8.56 -0.65
C ASP A 18 -3.44 -8.30 0.06
N TYR A 19 -2.94 -9.28 0.75
CA TYR A 19 -1.65 -9.18 1.40
C TYR A 19 -0.94 -10.53 1.37
N ALA A 20 0.39 -10.47 1.27
CA ALA A 20 1.22 -11.66 1.34
C ALA A 20 1.34 -12.14 2.79
N SER A 21 1.62 -13.42 2.99
CA SER A 21 1.81 -13.95 4.33
C SER A 21 2.97 -13.24 5.05
N SER A 22 3.97 -12.81 4.31
CA SER A 22 5.09 -12.05 4.87
C SER A 22 4.63 -10.72 5.46
N PHE A 23 3.68 -10.04 4.79
CA PHE A 23 3.14 -8.80 5.30
C PHE A 23 2.36 -9.03 6.60
N PHE A 24 1.58 -10.11 6.64
CA PHE A 24 0.81 -10.44 7.83
C PHE A 24 1.73 -10.67 9.04
N LYS A 25 2.83 -11.39 8.83
CA LYS A 25 3.82 -11.60 9.88
C LYS A 25 4.47 -10.29 10.32
N ASP A 26 4.78 -9.43 9.36
CA ASP A 26 5.32 -8.10 9.67
C ASP A 26 4.33 -7.31 10.50
N TRP A 27 3.06 -7.29 10.09
CA TRP A 27 2.01 -6.58 10.81
C TRP A 27 1.95 -7.01 12.27
N GLN A 28 1.96 -8.31 12.51
CA GLN A 28 1.90 -8.84 13.87
C GLN A 28 3.12 -8.41 14.69
N ARG A 29 4.31 -8.54 14.10
CA ARG A 29 5.56 -8.15 14.77
C ARG A 29 5.58 -6.66 15.11
N LEU A 30 5.23 -5.83 14.14
CA LEU A 30 5.25 -4.38 14.31
C LEU A 30 4.22 -3.93 15.34
N SER A 31 3.04 -4.53 15.30
CA SER A 31 1.97 -4.19 16.25
C SER A 31 2.38 -4.50 17.69
N ARG A 32 3.07 -5.62 17.88
CA ARG A 32 3.50 -6.04 19.24
C ARG A 32 4.60 -5.14 19.79
N SER A 33 5.43 -4.57 18.91
CA SER A 33 6.56 -3.77 19.36
C SER A 33 6.12 -2.47 20.03
N GLY A 34 4.99 -1.91 19.60
CA GLY A 34 4.50 -0.63 20.10
C GLY A 34 5.32 0.57 19.67
N ARG A 35 6.30 0.39 18.78
CA ARG A 35 7.21 1.45 18.38
C ARG A 35 6.88 2.10 17.05
N TYR A 36 5.93 1.52 16.32
CA TYR A 36 5.62 1.97 14.96
C TYR A 36 4.19 2.51 14.92
N ASP A 37 4.01 3.56 14.12
CA ASP A 37 2.68 4.17 13.96
C ASP A 37 1.86 3.31 13.00
N MET A 38 1.21 2.30 13.56
CA MET A 38 0.40 1.37 12.79
C MET A 38 -0.86 2.04 12.23
N ASN A 39 -1.34 3.10 12.89
CA ASN A 39 -2.46 3.86 12.35
C ASN A 39 -2.07 4.61 11.09
N ARG A 40 -0.85 5.12 11.04
CA ARG A 40 -0.35 5.80 9.84
C ARG A 40 -0.14 4.82 8.71
N LEU A 41 0.37 3.62 9.00
CA LEU A 41 0.47 2.55 8.02
C LEU A 41 -0.92 2.21 7.46
N ARG A 42 -1.89 2.02 8.34
CA ARG A 42 -3.26 1.72 7.90
C ARG A 42 -3.83 2.84 7.04
N HIS A 43 -3.55 4.08 7.40
CA HIS A 43 -4.03 5.24 6.65
C HIS A 43 -3.50 5.22 5.21
N VAL A 44 -2.21 4.99 5.01
CA VAL A 44 -1.65 4.96 3.66
C VAL A 44 -2.17 3.76 2.88
N MET A 45 -2.36 2.63 3.55
CA MET A 45 -2.96 1.47 2.89
C MET A 45 -4.35 1.81 2.34
N LEU A 46 -5.15 2.52 3.12
CA LEU A 46 -6.48 2.93 2.68
C LEU A 46 -6.42 3.90 1.50
N LEU A 47 -5.47 4.83 1.51
CA LEU A 47 -5.26 5.73 0.38
C LEU A 47 -4.93 4.95 -0.88
N LEU A 48 -4.03 3.98 -0.76
CA LEU A 48 -3.61 3.15 -1.89
C LEU A 48 -4.76 2.28 -2.40
N ILE A 49 -5.54 1.71 -1.51
CA ILE A 49 -6.73 0.94 -1.90
C ILE A 49 -7.70 1.83 -2.66
N GLY A 50 -7.86 3.06 -2.22
CA GLY A 50 -8.75 4.02 -2.86
C GLY A 50 -8.24 4.55 -4.19
N GLY A 51 -7.02 4.19 -4.61
CA GLY A 51 -6.47 4.67 -5.87
C GLY A 51 -5.90 6.07 -5.81
N GLU A 52 -5.69 6.59 -4.60
CA GLU A 52 -5.17 7.94 -4.43
C GLU A 52 -3.71 8.02 -4.84
N THR A 53 -3.33 9.14 -5.45
CA THR A 53 -1.94 9.45 -5.69
C THR A 53 -1.34 9.96 -4.39
N LEU A 54 -0.28 9.32 -3.93
CA LEU A 54 0.35 9.73 -2.68
C LEU A 54 1.14 11.01 -2.87
N GLY A 55 1.00 11.94 -1.93
CA GLY A 55 1.78 13.17 -1.94
C GLY A 55 3.26 12.91 -1.66
N PRO A 56 4.12 13.92 -1.85
CA PRO A 56 5.57 13.75 -1.71
C PRO A 56 6.02 13.35 -0.31
N GLU A 57 5.20 13.60 0.69
CA GLU A 57 5.53 13.23 2.06
C GLU A 57 5.67 11.72 2.25
N TRP A 58 5.11 10.93 1.35
CA TRP A 58 5.18 9.46 1.43
C TRP A 58 6.35 8.88 0.65
N SER A 59 7.03 9.69 -0.17
CA SER A 59 8.18 9.25 -0.99
C SER A 59 7.91 7.95 -1.75
N ASP A 60 6.74 7.85 -2.35
CA ASP A 60 6.33 6.64 -3.09
C ASP A 60 7.12 6.52 -4.39
N HIS A 61 7.72 5.35 -4.62
CA HIS A 61 8.52 5.15 -5.82
C HIS A 61 8.64 3.66 -6.16
N ALA A 62 8.95 3.40 -7.43
CA ALA A 62 9.17 2.05 -7.90
C ALA A 62 10.54 1.54 -7.45
N LEU A 63 10.62 0.27 -7.12
CA LEU A 63 11.88 -0.37 -6.75
C LEU A 63 12.55 -0.98 -7.97
N THR A 64 13.84 -1.26 -7.85
CA THR A 64 14.65 -1.82 -8.92
C THR A 64 15.34 -3.09 -8.45
N GLY A 65 16.13 -3.70 -9.34
CA GLY A 65 16.89 -4.91 -8.99
C GLY A 65 15.97 -6.07 -8.71
N ASN A 66 16.26 -6.77 -7.62
CA ASN A 66 15.48 -7.94 -7.22
C ASN A 66 14.03 -7.59 -6.85
N TRP A 67 13.76 -6.32 -6.60
CA TRP A 67 12.43 -5.83 -6.25
C TRP A 67 11.71 -5.17 -7.42
N LYS A 68 12.21 -5.38 -8.63
CA LYS A 68 11.56 -4.82 -9.81
C LYS A 68 10.10 -5.30 -9.87
N GLY A 69 9.19 -4.37 -10.14
CA GLY A 69 7.76 -4.66 -10.15
C GLY A 69 7.06 -4.31 -8.84
N PHE A 70 7.84 -4.00 -7.81
CA PHE A 70 7.30 -3.58 -6.51
C PHE A 70 7.49 -2.08 -6.33
N ARG A 71 6.73 -1.52 -5.41
CA ARG A 71 6.82 -0.12 -5.04
C ARG A 71 7.04 -0.01 -3.54
N GLU A 72 7.61 1.09 -3.13
CA GLU A 72 7.87 1.38 -1.73
C GLU A 72 7.34 2.76 -1.40
N CYS A 73 6.76 2.92 -0.22
CA CYS A 73 6.47 4.25 0.32
C CYS A 73 6.93 4.31 1.77
N HIS A 74 7.20 5.53 2.23
CA HIS A 74 7.72 5.79 3.57
C HIS A 74 6.56 6.16 4.48
N ILE A 75 6.37 5.38 5.55
CA ILE A 75 5.33 5.64 6.53
C ILE A 75 5.81 6.71 7.51
N GLY A 76 7.08 6.64 7.90
CA GLY A 76 7.68 7.62 8.79
C GLY A 76 9.08 7.16 9.17
N GLY A 77 10.05 8.06 9.02
CA GLY A 77 11.44 7.70 9.29
C GLY A 77 11.86 6.49 8.47
N ASP A 78 12.35 5.47 9.14
CA ASP A 78 12.80 4.24 8.48
C ASP A 78 11.70 3.18 8.39
N PHE A 79 10.45 3.57 8.59
CA PHE A 79 9.33 2.64 8.53
C PHE A 79 8.73 2.67 7.13
N LEU A 80 8.81 1.55 6.42
CA LEU A 80 8.50 1.44 4.99
C LEU A 80 7.38 0.43 4.75
N LEU A 81 6.66 0.63 3.64
CA LEU A 81 5.69 -0.32 3.13
C LEU A 81 6.08 -0.69 1.71
N ILE A 82 6.17 -1.99 1.44
CA ILE A 82 6.39 -2.51 0.08
C ILE A 82 5.09 -3.13 -0.41
N TYR A 83 4.68 -2.76 -1.61
CA TYR A 83 3.46 -3.26 -2.21
C TYR A 83 3.65 -3.41 -3.71
N ARG A 84 2.71 -4.08 -4.37
CA ARG A 84 2.67 -4.12 -5.83
C ARG A 84 1.26 -3.90 -6.31
N LEU A 85 1.16 -3.37 -7.52
CA LEU A 85 -0.11 -3.15 -8.19
C LEU A 85 -0.21 -4.12 -9.36
N GLU A 86 -1.35 -4.77 -9.47
CA GLU A 86 -1.64 -5.66 -10.59
C GLU A 86 -2.89 -5.16 -11.28
N ASP A 87 -2.83 -5.08 -12.60
CA ASP A 87 -3.96 -4.69 -13.42
C ASP A 87 -4.45 -5.93 -14.14
N SER A 88 -5.64 -6.37 -13.78
CA SER A 88 -6.26 -7.54 -14.39
C SER A 88 -7.36 -7.14 -15.38
N GLY A 89 -7.26 -5.97 -15.97
CA GLY A 89 -8.21 -5.47 -16.95
C GLY A 89 -9.37 -4.73 -16.29
N LYS A 90 -10.31 -5.44 -15.74
CA LYS A 90 -11.49 -4.81 -15.13
C LYS A 90 -11.25 -4.34 -13.72
N HIS A 91 -10.26 -4.89 -13.06
CA HIS A 91 -9.98 -4.60 -11.66
C HIS A 91 -8.50 -4.37 -11.46
N GLU A 92 -8.20 -3.38 -10.67
CA GLU A 92 -6.86 -3.22 -10.14
C GLU A 92 -6.79 -3.94 -8.81
N LEU A 93 -5.68 -4.63 -8.60
CA LEU A 93 -5.41 -5.32 -7.35
C LEU A 93 -4.17 -4.72 -6.73
N ILE A 94 -4.23 -4.41 -5.44
CA ILE A 94 -3.04 -4.04 -4.68
C ILE A 94 -2.71 -5.17 -3.73
N VAL A 95 -1.45 -5.55 -3.66
CA VAL A 95 -0.98 -6.57 -2.73
C VAL A 95 0.06 -5.95 -1.82
N PHE A 96 -0.19 -5.96 -0.52
CA PHE A 96 0.78 -5.49 0.47
C PHE A 96 1.74 -6.63 0.77
N VAL A 97 3.03 -6.39 0.62
CA VAL A 97 4.03 -7.46 0.58
C VAL A 97 4.91 -7.49 1.82
N ARG A 98 5.42 -6.36 2.25
CA ARG A 98 6.28 -6.25 3.43
C ARG A 98 6.07 -4.91 4.10
N ALA A 99 6.35 -4.85 5.39
CA ALA A 99 6.43 -3.59 6.13
C ALA A 99 7.52 -3.74 7.19
N GLY A 100 8.29 -2.68 7.39
CA GLY A 100 9.37 -2.70 8.37
C GLY A 100 10.43 -1.67 8.05
N THR A 101 11.60 -1.82 8.66
CA THR A 101 12.72 -0.94 8.42
C THR A 101 13.53 -1.41 7.21
N HIS A 102 14.42 -0.55 6.69
CA HIS A 102 15.31 -0.95 5.60
C HIS A 102 16.09 -2.21 5.96
N ALA A 103 16.63 -2.27 7.17
CA ALA A 103 17.40 -3.43 7.58
C ALA A 103 16.57 -4.70 7.57
N GLU A 104 15.32 -4.60 8.03
CA GLU A 104 14.43 -5.77 8.06
C GLU A 104 14.04 -6.25 6.67
N LEU A 105 13.90 -5.32 5.72
CA LEU A 105 13.36 -5.64 4.41
C LEU A 105 14.43 -5.95 3.37
N PHE A 106 15.61 -5.35 3.48
CA PHE A 106 16.62 -5.40 2.43
C PHE A 106 17.97 -5.97 2.86
N GLU A 107 18.11 -6.36 4.13
CA GLU A 107 19.40 -6.90 4.60
C GLU A 107 19.26 -8.28 5.24
#